data_5857fcc71747aa1eb2cf55682f55dd1b
#
_entry.id   5857fcc71747aa1eb2cf55682f55dd1b
#
_cell.length_a   1.000
_cell.length_b   1.000
_cell.length_c   1.000
_cell.angle_alpha   90.00
_cell.angle_beta   90.00
_cell.angle_gamma   90.00
#
_symmetry.space_group_name_H-M   'P 1'
#
loop_
_entity.id
_entity.type
_entity.pdbx_description
1 polymer ?
#
loop_
_entity_poly.entity_id
_entity_poly.type
_entity_poly.pdbx_seq_one_letter_code
_entity_poly.pdbx_strand_id
1 'polypeptide(L)'
;MSLRNILVLPSLIFLCGVSTGQEPVTKPPALIGYYAGPGHDLDRKRIDQLTHLIWCFGHLDGDSMVVAPAQEKVIRKMVGFKRQNPSLKVLLSLGGWGGCATCSEVFSRAEGRSKFAESVRQLLKRTWSDGIDLDWEYPAVQGPPGHPFAPEDRHHFTLLVQELRRVLGPTYEISFAVGGTDACIVKGFEWDSVMTQVDRVHVMSYDLVHGYSKRTGHHTALYSTKGQGVSADRAVQLLDSLGVPRRQVVI
;
A
#
# COMPACT_ATOMS: atom_id res chain seq x y z
N MET A 1 -22.53 82.49 10.06
CA MET A 1 -21.48 81.62 10.59
C MET A 1 -21.93 80.17 10.37
N SER A 2 -21.25 79.54 9.41
CA SER A 2 -21.64 78.19 8.92
C SER A 2 -20.72 77.14 9.55
N LEU A 3 -21.27 76.21 10.31
CA LEU A 3 -20.56 75.04 10.87
C LEU A 3 -20.52 73.95 9.79
N ARG A 4 -19.33 73.64 9.31
CA ARG A 4 -19.05 72.48 8.42
C ARG A 4 -18.96 71.22 9.26
N ASN A 5 -19.90 70.27 9.01
CA ASN A 5 -19.81 68.93 9.53
C ASN A 5 -18.74 68.12 8.77
N ILE A 6 -17.71 67.67 9.48
CA ILE A 6 -16.72 66.75 8.95
C ILE A 6 -17.24 65.32 9.21
N LEU A 7 -17.54 64.62 8.13
CA LEU A 7 -17.90 63.19 8.17
C LEU A 7 -16.61 62.36 8.24
N VAL A 8 -16.39 61.68 9.33
CA VAL A 8 -15.27 60.68 9.45
C VAL A 8 -15.85 59.31 9.14
N LEU A 9 -15.43 58.75 7.95
CA LEU A 9 -15.69 57.36 7.63
C LEU A 9 -14.73 56.46 8.37
N PRO A 10 -15.19 55.38 9.04
CA PRO A 10 -14.30 54.38 9.60
C PRO A 10 -13.83 53.42 8.49
N SER A 11 -12.53 53.34 8.29
CA SER A 11 -11.91 52.35 7.40
C SER A 11 -12.03 50.96 8.04
N LEU A 12 -12.82 50.10 7.42
CA LEU A 12 -12.88 48.66 7.76
C LEU A 12 -11.64 47.97 7.19
N ILE A 13 -10.71 47.61 8.06
CA ILE A 13 -9.55 46.73 7.69
C ILE A 13 -10.05 45.30 7.68
N PHE A 14 -10.21 44.72 6.49
CA PHE A 14 -10.42 43.27 6.33
C PHE A 14 -9.09 42.57 6.56
N LEU A 15 -8.89 41.97 7.74
CA LEU A 15 -7.84 40.97 7.95
C LEU A 15 -8.25 39.68 7.27
N CYS A 16 -7.71 39.41 6.07
CA CYS A 16 -7.72 38.07 5.49
C CYS A 16 -6.81 37.16 6.32
N GLY A 17 -7.39 36.44 7.27
CA GLY A 17 -6.70 35.36 7.93
C GLY A 17 -6.42 34.23 6.94
N VAL A 18 -5.17 34.03 6.59
CA VAL A 18 -4.72 32.82 5.87
C VAL A 18 -4.84 31.67 6.88
N SER A 19 -5.97 30.97 6.85
CA SER A 19 -6.14 29.71 7.55
C SER A 19 -5.26 28.67 6.85
N THR A 20 -4.12 28.35 7.43
CA THR A 20 -3.38 27.13 7.11
C THR A 20 -4.20 25.97 7.60
N GLY A 21 -5.12 25.52 6.76
CA GLY A 21 -5.99 24.37 7.04
C GLY A 21 -5.19 23.06 7.07
N GLN A 22 -4.55 22.79 8.21
CA GLN A 22 -4.33 21.39 8.59
C GLN A 22 -5.68 20.85 9.02
N GLU A 23 -6.29 20.05 8.15
CA GLU A 23 -7.46 19.25 8.57
C GLU A 23 -7.07 18.47 9.82
N PRO A 24 -7.88 18.48 10.88
CA PRO A 24 -7.58 17.68 12.06
C PRO A 24 -7.55 16.21 11.64
N VAL A 25 -6.45 15.52 11.92
CA VAL A 25 -6.32 14.08 11.74
C VAL A 25 -7.32 13.42 12.67
N THR A 26 -8.53 13.16 12.18
CA THR A 26 -9.66 12.67 12.98
C THR A 26 -9.60 11.17 13.25
N LYS A 27 -8.67 10.44 12.62
CA LYS A 27 -8.46 9.00 12.84
C LYS A 27 -7.02 8.75 13.28
N PRO A 28 -6.81 7.83 14.25
CA PRO A 28 -5.47 7.42 14.60
C PRO A 28 -4.77 6.81 13.38
N PRO A 29 -3.43 6.89 13.29
CA PRO A 29 -2.68 6.30 12.20
C PRO A 29 -2.91 4.78 12.15
N ALA A 30 -2.90 4.22 10.93
CA ALA A 30 -2.98 2.78 10.77
C ALA A 30 -1.70 2.13 11.33
N LEU A 31 -1.88 1.12 12.18
CA LEU A 31 -0.80 0.26 12.65
C LEU A 31 -0.99 -1.12 12.02
N ILE A 32 -0.10 -1.47 11.10
CA ILE A 32 -0.23 -2.62 10.22
C ILE A 32 0.89 -3.62 10.50
N GLY A 33 0.53 -4.89 10.69
CA GLY A 33 1.49 -5.97 10.86
C GLY A 33 1.40 -6.99 9.73
N TYR A 34 2.54 -7.34 9.13
CA TYR A 34 2.67 -8.48 8.21
C TYR A 34 3.01 -9.75 8.98
N TYR A 35 2.32 -10.83 8.70
CA TYR A 35 2.52 -12.12 9.37
C TYR A 35 2.76 -13.26 8.37
N ALA A 36 3.98 -13.80 8.38
CA ALA A 36 4.43 -14.90 7.53
C ALA A 36 4.72 -16.19 8.35
N GLY A 37 4.00 -16.40 9.44
CA GLY A 37 4.28 -17.49 10.37
C GLY A 37 3.27 -18.64 10.31
N PRO A 38 3.55 -19.73 11.05
CA PRO A 38 2.71 -20.94 11.06
C PRO A 38 1.45 -20.84 11.96
N GLY A 39 1.20 -19.70 12.61
CA GLY A 39 -0.01 -19.42 13.37
C GLY A 39 0.01 -19.80 14.86
N HIS A 40 0.95 -20.63 15.30
CA HIS A 40 0.98 -21.08 16.70
C HIS A 40 1.45 -20.00 17.70
N ASP A 41 2.15 -18.99 17.21
CA ASP A 41 2.68 -17.87 18.01
C ASP A 41 1.81 -16.60 17.97
N LEU A 42 0.72 -16.60 17.20
CA LEU A 42 -0.16 -15.43 17.06
C LEU A 42 -0.73 -14.95 18.39
N ASP A 43 -1.08 -15.88 19.30
CA ASP A 43 -1.64 -15.54 20.61
C ASP A 43 -0.65 -14.81 21.55
N ARG A 44 0.64 -14.80 21.20
CA ARG A 44 1.71 -14.09 21.91
C ARG A 44 1.99 -12.69 21.32
N LYS A 45 1.34 -12.33 20.23
CA LYS A 45 1.52 -11.03 19.55
C LYS A 45 0.51 -10.01 20.06
N ARG A 46 0.90 -8.74 20.02
CA ARG A 46 0.04 -7.62 20.42
C ARG A 46 -0.92 -7.22 19.31
N ILE A 47 -1.74 -8.19 18.85
CA ILE A 47 -2.72 -7.99 17.77
C ILE A 47 -3.83 -7.00 18.20
N ASP A 48 -4.06 -6.89 19.50
CA ASP A 48 -4.96 -5.92 20.12
C ASP A 48 -4.62 -4.46 19.77
N GLN A 49 -3.36 -4.18 19.43
CA GLN A 49 -2.88 -2.83 19.06
C GLN A 49 -2.95 -2.55 17.56
N LEU A 50 -3.15 -3.58 16.73
CA LEU A 50 -3.14 -3.43 15.28
C LEU A 50 -4.48 -2.94 14.75
N THR A 51 -4.42 -2.11 13.72
CA THR A 51 -5.58 -1.79 12.87
C THR A 51 -5.72 -2.79 11.74
N HIS A 52 -4.59 -3.32 11.22
CA HIS A 52 -4.54 -4.28 10.12
C HIS A 52 -3.55 -5.39 10.42
N LEU A 53 -3.92 -6.61 10.04
CA LEU A 53 -3.05 -7.78 10.07
C LEU A 53 -3.07 -8.42 8.69
N ILE A 54 -1.91 -8.46 8.03
CA ILE A 54 -1.76 -8.95 6.66
C ILE A 54 -1.10 -10.32 6.71
N TRP A 55 -1.81 -11.33 6.20
CA TRP A 55 -1.25 -12.67 6.08
C TRP A 55 -0.38 -12.78 4.82
N CYS A 56 0.80 -13.39 4.93
CA CYS A 56 1.82 -13.55 3.89
C CYS A 56 2.20 -15.03 3.72
N PHE A 57 2.30 -15.58 2.54
CA PHE A 57 1.89 -15.03 1.27
C PHE A 57 1.08 -16.08 0.51
N GLY A 58 0.09 -15.64 -0.25
CA GLY A 58 -0.51 -16.41 -1.32
C GLY A 58 0.32 -16.33 -2.59
N HIS A 59 0.13 -17.28 -3.49
CA HIS A 59 0.86 -17.37 -4.75
C HIS A 59 -0.12 -17.56 -5.91
N LEU A 60 0.39 -17.38 -7.14
CA LEU A 60 -0.36 -17.73 -8.33
C LEU A 60 -0.19 -19.23 -8.64
N ASP A 61 -1.31 -19.90 -8.94
CA ASP A 61 -1.36 -21.16 -9.63
C ASP A 61 -2.18 -20.95 -10.92
N GLY A 62 -1.49 -20.94 -12.05
CA GLY A 62 -2.03 -20.39 -13.28
C GLY A 62 -2.46 -18.93 -13.11
N ASP A 63 -3.71 -18.62 -13.40
CA ASP A 63 -4.28 -17.27 -13.28
C ASP A 63 -4.97 -17.01 -11.92
N SER A 64 -4.87 -17.91 -10.95
CA SER A 64 -5.62 -17.85 -9.69
C SER A 64 -4.73 -17.70 -8.48
N MET A 65 -5.16 -16.90 -7.50
CA MET A 65 -4.51 -16.87 -6.19
C MET A 65 -4.88 -18.12 -5.40
N VAL A 66 -3.86 -18.80 -4.87
CA VAL A 66 -4.03 -20.01 -4.07
C VAL A 66 -3.40 -19.86 -2.69
N VAL A 67 -4.01 -20.55 -1.73
CA VAL A 67 -3.57 -20.67 -0.34
C VAL A 67 -3.74 -22.11 0.08
N ALA A 68 -2.70 -22.73 0.64
CA ALA A 68 -2.78 -24.10 1.10
C ALA A 68 -3.77 -24.26 2.28
N PRO A 69 -4.45 -25.42 2.44
CA PRO A 69 -5.44 -25.62 3.50
C PRO A 69 -4.94 -25.37 4.91
N ALA A 70 -3.66 -25.69 5.19
CA ALA A 70 -3.04 -25.41 6.48
C ALA A 70 -2.95 -23.90 6.75
N GLN A 71 -2.66 -23.11 5.73
CA GLN A 71 -2.55 -21.66 5.81
C GLN A 71 -3.92 -20.99 5.91
N GLU A 72 -4.96 -21.52 5.27
CA GLU A 72 -6.34 -21.04 5.49
C GLU A 72 -6.75 -21.14 6.98
N LYS A 73 -6.28 -22.16 7.71
CA LYS A 73 -6.50 -22.25 9.17
C LYS A 73 -5.83 -21.10 9.92
N VAL A 74 -4.63 -20.71 9.50
CA VAL A 74 -3.92 -19.56 10.07
C VAL A 74 -4.70 -18.28 9.81
N ILE A 75 -5.12 -18.05 8.58
CA ILE A 75 -5.94 -16.87 8.18
C ILE A 75 -7.22 -16.81 9.03
N ARG A 76 -7.95 -17.92 9.17
CA ARG A 76 -9.16 -17.98 9.99
C ARG A 76 -8.88 -17.71 11.47
N LYS A 77 -7.72 -18.13 11.98
CA LYS A 77 -7.26 -17.78 13.33
C LYS A 77 -7.03 -16.26 13.44
N MET A 78 -6.38 -15.65 12.46
CA MET A 78 -6.17 -14.19 12.41
C MET A 78 -7.52 -13.43 12.40
N VAL A 79 -8.46 -13.85 11.57
CA VAL A 79 -9.83 -13.30 11.55
C VAL A 79 -10.53 -13.48 12.91
N GLY A 80 -10.25 -14.56 13.62
CA GLY A 80 -10.78 -14.84 14.95
C GLY A 80 -10.46 -13.75 16.00
N PHE A 81 -9.35 -13.02 15.84
CA PHE A 81 -8.99 -11.89 16.74
C PHE A 81 -9.95 -10.70 16.65
N LYS A 82 -10.79 -10.62 15.63
CA LYS A 82 -11.87 -9.61 15.54
C LYS A 82 -12.86 -9.70 16.70
N ARG A 83 -12.95 -10.84 17.38
CA ARG A 83 -13.76 -10.97 18.61
C ARG A 83 -13.23 -10.11 19.76
N GLN A 84 -11.90 -9.87 19.79
CA GLN A 84 -11.23 -9.05 20.80
C GLN A 84 -10.97 -7.63 20.30
N ASN A 85 -10.74 -7.47 18.99
CA ASN A 85 -10.55 -6.19 18.31
C ASN A 85 -11.49 -6.11 17.09
N PRO A 86 -12.76 -5.68 17.26
CA PRO A 86 -13.76 -5.66 16.18
C PRO A 86 -13.40 -4.75 15.01
N SER A 87 -12.51 -3.77 15.20
CA SER A 87 -12.04 -2.86 14.15
C SER A 87 -10.87 -3.42 13.33
N LEU A 88 -10.29 -4.55 13.75
CA LEU A 88 -9.18 -5.17 13.04
C LEU A 88 -9.58 -5.56 11.62
N LYS A 89 -8.76 -5.18 10.65
CA LYS A 89 -8.83 -5.66 9.27
C LYS A 89 -7.83 -6.78 9.06
N VAL A 90 -8.24 -7.84 8.38
CA VAL A 90 -7.36 -8.96 8.01
C VAL A 90 -7.29 -9.00 6.48
N LEU A 91 -6.11 -8.77 5.92
CA LEU A 91 -5.86 -8.82 4.48
C LEU A 91 -5.01 -10.04 4.14
N LEU A 92 -5.09 -10.46 2.89
CA LEU A 92 -4.25 -11.53 2.33
C LEU A 92 -3.26 -10.90 1.36
N SER A 93 -1.96 -11.19 1.49
CA SER A 93 -0.95 -10.65 0.57
C SER A 93 -0.59 -11.68 -0.51
N LEU A 94 -0.56 -11.24 -1.77
CA LEU A 94 -0.03 -12.00 -2.90
C LEU A 94 1.44 -11.64 -3.10
N GLY A 95 2.32 -12.62 -3.25
CA GLY A 95 3.67 -12.38 -3.78
C GLY A 95 4.77 -12.47 -2.74
N GLY A 96 5.38 -11.34 -2.40
CA GLY A 96 6.64 -11.27 -1.66
C GLY A 96 7.85 -11.62 -2.51
N TRP A 97 9.06 -11.49 -1.93
CA TRP A 97 10.30 -11.73 -2.66
C TRP A 97 10.38 -13.16 -3.23
N GLY A 98 10.36 -13.26 -4.55
CA GLY A 98 10.34 -14.56 -5.24
C GLY A 98 8.94 -15.16 -5.43
N GLY A 99 7.89 -14.63 -4.81
CA GLY A 99 6.54 -15.21 -4.84
C GLY A 99 5.68 -14.81 -6.05
N CYS A 100 6.18 -13.93 -6.93
CA CYS A 100 5.42 -13.36 -8.05
C CYS A 100 6.09 -13.61 -9.42
N ALA A 101 6.72 -14.77 -9.61
CA ALA A 101 7.46 -15.08 -10.83
C ALA A 101 6.64 -15.03 -12.12
N THR A 102 5.33 -15.30 -12.06
CA THR A 102 4.42 -15.29 -13.22
C THR A 102 3.53 -14.05 -13.28
N CYS A 103 3.69 -13.09 -12.36
CA CYS A 103 2.81 -11.93 -12.28
C CYS A 103 2.81 -11.08 -13.55
N SER A 104 3.99 -10.79 -14.13
CA SER A 104 4.10 -10.03 -15.38
C SER A 104 3.33 -10.72 -16.53
N GLU A 105 3.48 -12.03 -16.68
CA GLU A 105 2.75 -12.81 -17.69
C GLU A 105 1.23 -12.83 -17.43
N VAL A 106 0.82 -13.19 -16.24
CA VAL A 106 -0.61 -13.33 -15.86
C VAL A 106 -1.33 -12.00 -16.00
N PHE A 107 -0.75 -10.93 -15.45
CA PHE A 107 -1.42 -9.64 -15.40
C PHE A 107 -1.32 -8.83 -16.70
N SER A 108 -0.49 -9.25 -17.66
CA SER A 108 -0.52 -8.70 -19.02
C SER A 108 -1.86 -9.00 -19.73
N ARG A 109 -2.50 -10.13 -19.40
CA ARG A 109 -3.70 -10.62 -20.04
C ARG A 109 -4.97 -10.19 -19.29
N ALA A 110 -5.98 -9.69 -20.00
CA ALA A 110 -7.28 -9.34 -19.42
C ALA A 110 -7.95 -10.53 -18.73
N GLU A 111 -7.88 -11.71 -19.34
CA GLU A 111 -8.41 -12.95 -18.78
C GLU A 111 -7.70 -13.34 -17.49
N GLY A 112 -6.36 -13.21 -17.43
CA GLY A 112 -5.56 -13.49 -16.24
C GLY A 112 -5.97 -12.58 -15.09
N ARG A 113 -6.10 -11.28 -15.32
CA ARG A 113 -6.58 -10.32 -14.31
C ARG A 113 -7.98 -10.65 -13.80
N SER A 114 -8.89 -11.02 -14.71
CA SER A 114 -10.28 -11.34 -14.33
C SER A 114 -10.37 -12.63 -13.50
N LYS A 115 -9.68 -13.69 -13.90
CA LYS A 115 -9.61 -14.94 -13.13
C LYS A 115 -8.96 -14.74 -11.77
N PHE A 116 -7.87 -13.99 -11.73
CA PHE A 116 -7.22 -13.63 -10.48
C PHE A 116 -8.18 -12.90 -9.54
N ALA A 117 -8.81 -11.82 -9.99
CA ALA A 117 -9.72 -11.02 -9.16
C ALA A 117 -10.91 -11.87 -8.63
N GLU A 118 -11.46 -12.77 -9.45
CA GLU A 118 -12.52 -13.67 -9.03
C GLU A 118 -12.03 -14.69 -8.00
N SER A 119 -10.82 -15.26 -8.17
CA SER A 119 -10.23 -16.20 -7.20
C SER A 119 -9.97 -15.52 -5.87
N VAL A 120 -9.49 -14.26 -5.88
CA VAL A 120 -9.34 -13.43 -4.68
C VAL A 120 -10.70 -13.24 -3.98
N ARG A 121 -11.74 -12.84 -4.72
CA ARG A 121 -13.09 -12.65 -4.17
C ARG A 121 -13.61 -13.91 -3.47
N GLN A 122 -13.41 -15.09 -4.08
CA GLN A 122 -13.82 -16.38 -3.50
C GLN A 122 -13.01 -16.69 -2.23
N LEU A 123 -11.70 -16.44 -2.25
CA LEU A 123 -10.82 -16.68 -1.12
C LEU A 123 -11.18 -15.77 0.07
N LEU A 124 -11.39 -14.47 -0.17
CA LEU A 124 -11.80 -13.52 0.87
C LEU A 124 -13.13 -13.91 1.51
N LYS A 125 -14.13 -14.31 0.72
CA LYS A 125 -15.42 -14.81 1.24
C LYS A 125 -15.24 -16.08 2.08
N ARG A 126 -14.45 -17.03 1.60
CA ARG A 126 -14.23 -18.32 2.27
C ARG A 126 -13.47 -18.17 3.59
N THR A 127 -12.55 -17.19 3.67
CA THR A 127 -11.74 -16.93 4.87
C THR A 127 -12.30 -15.84 5.77
N TRP A 128 -13.31 -15.10 5.32
CA TRP A 128 -13.88 -13.91 5.98
C TRP A 128 -12.86 -12.78 6.18
N SER A 129 -11.91 -12.67 5.25
CA SER A 129 -10.91 -11.61 5.21
C SER A 129 -11.48 -10.33 4.63
N ASP A 130 -10.84 -9.18 4.92
CA ASP A 130 -11.35 -7.86 4.60
C ASP A 130 -10.78 -7.27 3.32
N GLY A 131 -9.76 -7.91 2.73
CA GLY A 131 -9.14 -7.36 1.53
C GLY A 131 -7.91 -8.11 1.07
N ILE A 132 -7.31 -7.54 0.04
CA ILE A 132 -6.09 -8.04 -0.62
C ILE A 132 -4.98 -7.00 -0.53
N ASP A 133 -3.77 -7.47 -0.34
CA ASP A 133 -2.53 -6.73 -0.47
C ASP A 133 -1.73 -7.31 -1.64
N LEU A 134 -1.11 -6.47 -2.46
CA LEU A 134 -0.34 -6.89 -3.62
C LEU A 134 1.14 -6.60 -3.37
N ASP A 135 1.93 -7.63 -3.16
CA ASP A 135 3.38 -7.53 -2.99
C ASP A 135 4.09 -8.09 -4.23
N TRP A 136 3.81 -7.43 -5.38
CA TRP A 136 4.46 -7.75 -6.65
C TRP A 136 5.81 -7.03 -6.73
N GLU A 137 6.89 -7.78 -6.68
CA GLU A 137 8.26 -7.26 -6.67
C GLU A 137 9.00 -7.60 -7.99
N TYR A 138 8.97 -6.71 -9.01
CA TYR A 138 8.29 -5.42 -9.06
C TYR A 138 7.65 -5.21 -10.43
N PRO A 139 6.53 -4.48 -10.55
CA PRO A 139 6.05 -4.04 -11.86
C PRO A 139 7.09 -3.12 -12.52
N ALA A 140 7.39 -3.38 -13.82
CA ALA A 140 8.27 -2.58 -14.68
C ALA A 140 9.72 -2.36 -14.18
N VAL A 141 10.14 -3.02 -13.11
CA VAL A 141 11.48 -2.91 -12.53
C VAL A 141 12.00 -4.30 -12.20
N GLN A 142 13.32 -4.52 -12.36
CA GLN A 142 13.95 -5.78 -11.99
C GLN A 142 13.72 -6.07 -10.50
N GLY A 143 13.09 -7.18 -10.21
CA GLY A 143 12.95 -7.77 -8.89
C GLY A 143 13.96 -8.91 -8.65
N PRO A 144 13.51 -10.05 -8.09
CA PRO A 144 14.36 -11.22 -7.87
C PRO A 144 15.09 -11.66 -9.15
N PRO A 145 16.33 -12.16 -9.04
CA PRO A 145 17.06 -12.65 -10.20
C PRO A 145 16.26 -13.69 -10.98
N GLY A 146 16.15 -13.49 -12.31
CA GLY A 146 15.43 -14.40 -13.21
C GLY A 146 13.91 -14.18 -13.27
N HIS A 147 13.32 -13.28 -12.48
CA HIS A 147 11.91 -12.94 -12.63
C HIS A 147 11.69 -12.07 -13.87
N PRO A 148 10.74 -12.44 -14.74
CA PRO A 148 10.33 -11.59 -15.86
C PRO A 148 9.73 -10.29 -15.38
N PHE A 149 10.02 -9.20 -16.07
CA PHE A 149 9.35 -7.91 -15.92
C PHE A 149 9.35 -7.21 -17.29
N ALA A 150 8.40 -6.33 -17.50
CA ALA A 150 8.27 -5.54 -18.71
C ALA A 150 7.88 -4.09 -18.36
N PRO A 151 8.31 -3.08 -19.13
CA PRO A 151 7.90 -1.69 -18.90
C PRO A 151 6.38 -1.51 -18.85
N GLU A 152 5.65 -2.34 -19.61
CA GLU A 152 4.19 -2.37 -19.70
C GLU A 152 3.52 -2.85 -18.39
N ASP A 153 4.25 -3.50 -17.49
CA ASP A 153 3.74 -3.94 -16.19
C ASP A 153 3.22 -2.78 -15.34
N ARG A 154 3.78 -1.58 -15.54
CA ARG A 154 3.25 -0.35 -14.98
C ARG A 154 1.76 -0.16 -15.31
N HIS A 155 1.39 -0.32 -16.57
CA HIS A 155 0.02 -0.22 -17.04
C HIS A 155 -0.81 -1.44 -16.65
N HIS A 156 -0.20 -2.63 -16.73
CA HIS A 156 -0.88 -3.87 -16.33
C HIS A 156 -1.27 -3.86 -14.85
N PHE A 157 -0.45 -3.25 -13.97
CA PHE A 157 -0.81 -3.05 -12.56
C PHE A 157 -2.03 -2.14 -12.40
N THR A 158 -2.12 -1.06 -13.16
CA THR A 158 -3.31 -0.18 -13.18
C THR A 158 -4.56 -0.97 -13.55
N LEU A 159 -4.49 -1.75 -14.65
CA LEU A 159 -5.61 -2.58 -15.08
C LEU A 159 -5.97 -3.66 -14.05
N LEU A 160 -4.98 -4.22 -13.35
CA LEU A 160 -5.18 -5.20 -12.29
C LEU A 160 -5.98 -4.62 -11.13
N VAL A 161 -5.58 -3.46 -10.60
CA VAL A 161 -6.28 -2.85 -9.46
C VAL A 161 -7.68 -2.34 -9.83
N GLN A 162 -7.88 -1.91 -11.08
CA GLN A 162 -9.21 -1.59 -11.61
C GLN A 162 -10.11 -2.81 -11.64
N GLU A 163 -9.61 -3.94 -12.14
CA GLU A 163 -10.37 -5.20 -12.19
C GLU A 163 -10.65 -5.74 -10.78
N LEU A 164 -9.68 -5.69 -9.87
CA LEU A 164 -9.89 -6.04 -8.46
C LEU A 164 -10.98 -5.17 -7.84
N ARG A 165 -10.94 -3.86 -8.01
CA ARG A 165 -11.95 -2.95 -7.46
C ARG A 165 -13.33 -3.22 -8.06
N ARG A 166 -13.41 -3.50 -9.36
CA ARG A 166 -14.67 -3.87 -10.03
C ARG A 166 -15.27 -5.15 -9.46
N VAL A 167 -14.46 -6.18 -9.21
CA VAL A 167 -14.92 -7.50 -8.74
C VAL A 167 -15.20 -7.51 -7.25
N LEU A 168 -14.35 -6.85 -6.45
CA LEU A 168 -14.46 -6.82 -4.99
C LEU A 168 -15.47 -5.77 -4.49
N GLY A 169 -15.71 -4.72 -5.27
CA GLY A 169 -16.55 -3.60 -4.85
C GLY A 169 -15.86 -2.69 -3.82
N PRO A 170 -16.59 -1.73 -3.24
CA PRO A 170 -15.99 -0.70 -2.39
C PRO A 170 -15.74 -1.15 -0.94
N THR A 171 -16.24 -2.29 -0.51
CA THR A 171 -16.18 -2.73 0.89
C THR A 171 -14.91 -3.50 1.25
N TYR A 172 -14.29 -4.15 0.26
CA TYR A 172 -13.02 -4.82 0.46
C TYR A 172 -11.87 -3.84 0.30
N GLU A 173 -10.89 -3.93 1.19
CA GLU A 173 -9.68 -3.13 1.13
C GLU A 173 -8.71 -3.69 0.09
N ILE A 174 -8.09 -2.79 -0.69
CA ILE A 174 -7.02 -3.11 -1.63
C ILE A 174 -5.81 -2.28 -1.24
N SER A 175 -4.70 -2.92 -0.92
CA SER A 175 -3.42 -2.28 -0.70
C SER A 175 -2.33 -2.91 -1.56
N PHE A 176 -1.18 -2.26 -1.64
CA PHE A 176 -0.02 -2.84 -2.29
C PHE A 176 1.27 -2.32 -1.68
N ALA A 177 2.34 -3.11 -1.82
CA ALA A 177 3.68 -2.73 -1.41
C ALA A 177 4.46 -2.10 -2.58
N VAL A 178 5.30 -1.11 -2.28
CA VAL A 178 6.22 -0.49 -3.25
C VAL A 178 7.63 -0.45 -2.68
N GLY A 179 8.63 -0.83 -3.48
CA GLY A 179 10.03 -0.71 -3.10
C GLY A 179 10.42 0.75 -2.82
N GLY A 180 11.16 0.98 -1.73
CA GLY A 180 11.55 2.32 -1.26
C GLY A 180 12.59 3.04 -2.13
N THR A 181 12.87 2.56 -3.36
CA THR A 181 13.83 3.17 -4.28
C THR A 181 13.14 4.05 -5.32
N ASP A 182 13.86 5.08 -5.80
CA ASP A 182 13.35 5.97 -6.86
C ASP A 182 12.88 5.18 -8.10
N ALA A 183 13.59 4.11 -8.46
CA ALA A 183 13.24 3.30 -9.63
C ALA A 183 11.88 2.62 -9.48
N CYS A 184 11.61 2.00 -8.32
CA CYS A 184 10.33 1.34 -8.04
C CYS A 184 9.19 2.34 -8.02
N ILE A 185 9.38 3.50 -7.37
CA ILE A 185 8.35 4.52 -7.23
C ILE A 185 8.03 5.20 -8.58
N VAL A 186 9.07 5.61 -9.34
CA VAL A 186 8.84 6.39 -10.57
C VAL A 186 8.37 5.51 -11.73
N LYS A 187 8.93 4.30 -11.85
CA LYS A 187 8.67 3.45 -13.03
C LYS A 187 7.52 2.46 -12.83
N GLY A 188 7.28 2.02 -11.58
CA GLY A 188 6.39 0.88 -11.30
C GLY A 188 4.91 1.17 -11.48
N PHE A 189 4.45 2.42 -11.35
CA PHE A 189 3.04 2.69 -11.17
C PHE A 189 2.55 3.95 -11.90
N GLU A 190 1.31 3.91 -12.38
CA GLU A 190 0.55 5.07 -12.85
C GLU A 190 -0.25 5.63 -11.65
N TRP A 191 0.44 6.43 -10.82
CA TRP A 191 -0.05 6.83 -9.49
C TRP A 191 -1.44 7.45 -9.49
N ASP A 192 -1.72 8.38 -10.41
CA ASP A 192 -3.02 9.06 -10.50
C ASP A 192 -4.17 8.06 -10.68
N SER A 193 -3.96 7.03 -11.51
CA SER A 193 -4.96 6.01 -11.79
C SER A 193 -5.05 4.96 -10.69
N VAL A 194 -3.90 4.48 -10.19
CA VAL A 194 -3.82 3.44 -9.16
C VAL A 194 -4.45 3.91 -7.85
N MET A 195 -4.10 5.12 -7.38
CA MET A 195 -4.56 5.61 -6.08
C MET A 195 -6.06 5.91 -5.99
N THR A 196 -6.77 5.93 -7.12
CA THR A 196 -8.24 5.99 -7.15
C THR A 196 -8.91 4.64 -6.88
N GLN A 197 -8.17 3.53 -7.04
CA GLN A 197 -8.68 2.15 -6.93
C GLN A 197 -8.29 1.47 -5.62
N VAL A 198 -7.22 1.94 -4.98
CA VAL A 198 -6.64 1.31 -3.79
C VAL A 198 -6.85 2.17 -2.54
N ASP A 199 -6.79 1.53 -1.39
CA ASP A 199 -6.96 2.20 -0.10
C ASP A 199 -5.62 2.66 0.48
N ARG A 200 -4.52 1.91 0.25
CA ARG A 200 -3.19 2.22 0.78
C ARG A 200 -2.07 1.75 -0.14
N VAL A 201 -0.93 2.43 -0.01
CA VAL A 201 0.37 1.99 -0.49
C VAL A 201 1.32 1.85 0.69
N HIS A 202 1.97 0.70 0.79
CA HIS A 202 2.95 0.39 1.83
C HIS A 202 4.36 0.55 1.26
N VAL A 203 5.11 1.51 1.77
CA VAL A 203 6.49 1.73 1.34
C VAL A 203 7.40 0.77 2.08
N MET A 204 8.07 -0.11 1.35
CA MET A 204 9.13 -0.94 1.89
C MET A 204 10.37 -0.08 2.15
N SER A 205 10.36 0.64 3.27
CA SER A 205 11.44 1.55 3.70
C SER A 205 12.62 0.80 4.33
N TYR A 206 12.88 -0.40 3.86
CA TYR A 206 13.95 -1.31 4.23
C TYR A 206 14.57 -1.93 2.98
N ASP A 207 15.61 -2.73 3.15
CA ASP A 207 16.43 -3.26 2.05
C ASP A 207 16.97 -2.16 1.11
N LEU A 208 17.05 -0.92 1.60
CA LEU A 208 17.59 0.23 0.84
C LEU A 208 19.08 0.05 0.54
N VAL A 209 19.80 -0.59 1.44
CA VAL A 209 21.13 -1.17 1.23
C VAL A 209 21.08 -2.60 1.77
N HIS A 210 21.45 -3.58 0.95
CA HIS A 210 21.30 -5.01 1.21
C HIS A 210 22.54 -5.79 0.74
N GLY A 211 22.55 -7.11 0.86
CA GLY A 211 23.69 -7.97 0.57
C GLY A 211 24.22 -7.92 -0.87
N TYR A 212 23.43 -7.47 -1.84
CA TYR A 212 23.85 -7.28 -3.24
C TYR A 212 24.32 -5.85 -3.53
N SER A 213 24.27 -4.94 -2.55
CA SER A 213 24.71 -3.56 -2.75
C SER A 213 26.23 -3.47 -2.87
N LYS A 214 26.71 -2.63 -3.80
CA LYS A 214 28.15 -2.43 -4.06
C LYS A 214 28.84 -1.53 -3.01
N ARG A 215 28.08 -0.90 -2.13
CA ARG A 215 28.55 -0.01 -1.06
C ARG A 215 27.83 -0.34 0.23
N THR A 216 28.52 -0.19 1.35
CA THR A 216 27.91 -0.24 2.68
C THR A 216 27.05 0.99 2.92
N GLY A 217 25.99 0.85 3.74
CA GLY A 217 25.07 1.92 4.06
C GLY A 217 24.04 1.48 5.08
N HIS A 218 23.05 2.33 5.31
CA HIS A 218 21.94 2.04 6.20
C HIS A 218 20.85 1.22 5.49
N HIS A 219 20.52 0.08 6.07
CA HIS A 219 19.47 -0.83 5.57
C HIS A 219 18.09 -0.15 5.53
N THR A 220 17.78 0.65 6.56
CA THR A 220 16.50 1.35 6.77
C THR A 220 16.74 2.84 7.08
N ALA A 221 17.45 3.53 6.18
CA ALA A 221 17.76 4.95 6.38
C ALA A 221 16.49 5.80 6.49
N LEU A 222 16.37 6.58 7.57
CA LEU A 222 15.28 7.54 7.71
C LEU A 222 15.48 8.74 6.77
N TYR A 223 16.70 9.29 6.73
CA TYR A 223 17.08 10.43 5.88
C TYR A 223 18.22 10.08 4.92
N SER A 224 18.23 10.73 3.77
CA SER A 224 19.31 10.62 2.78
C SER A 224 20.60 11.28 3.30
N THR A 225 21.73 10.76 2.85
CA THR A 225 23.07 11.31 3.11
C THR A 225 23.83 11.52 1.80
N LYS A 226 25.03 12.18 1.84
CA LYS A 226 25.88 12.31 0.64
C LYS A 226 26.31 10.96 0.04
N GLY A 227 26.37 9.90 0.87
CA GLY A 227 26.78 8.56 0.42
C GLY A 227 25.61 7.65 0.05
N GLN A 228 24.39 7.99 0.47
CA GLN A 228 23.18 7.18 0.26
C GLN A 228 21.99 8.09 0.00
N GLY A 229 21.55 8.15 -1.26
CA GLY A 229 20.41 8.99 -1.67
C GLY A 229 19.06 8.39 -1.34
N VAL A 230 18.97 7.06 -1.16
CA VAL A 230 17.71 6.36 -0.84
C VAL A 230 17.45 6.39 0.67
N SER A 231 16.21 6.71 1.04
CA SER A 231 15.75 6.77 2.44
C SER A 231 14.22 6.75 2.51
N ALA A 232 13.65 6.49 3.69
CA ALA A 232 12.21 6.57 3.91
C ALA A 232 11.66 7.97 3.60
N ASP A 233 12.34 9.02 4.07
CA ASP A 233 11.97 10.43 3.80
C ASP A 233 12.00 10.74 2.30
N ARG A 234 13.03 10.28 1.56
CA ARG A 234 13.12 10.43 0.10
C ARG A 234 11.95 9.76 -0.61
N ALA A 235 11.59 8.54 -0.20
CA ALA A 235 10.47 7.82 -0.79
C ALA A 235 9.14 8.57 -0.59
N VAL A 236 8.89 9.08 0.63
CA VAL A 236 7.69 9.87 0.94
C VAL A 236 7.64 11.18 0.14
N GLN A 237 8.77 11.92 0.06
CA GLN A 237 8.85 13.14 -0.75
C GLN A 237 8.56 12.88 -2.23
N LEU A 238 9.05 11.75 -2.75
CA LEU A 238 8.83 11.38 -4.13
C LEU A 238 7.36 11.02 -4.39
N LEU A 239 6.73 10.24 -3.51
CA LEU A 239 5.30 9.93 -3.59
C LEU A 239 4.44 11.21 -3.50
N ASP A 240 4.79 12.13 -2.61
CA ASP A 240 4.10 13.42 -2.48
C ASP A 240 4.21 14.25 -3.77
N SER A 241 5.40 14.29 -4.39
CA SER A 241 5.63 14.97 -5.67
C SER A 241 4.86 14.36 -6.85
N LEU A 242 4.51 13.08 -6.75
CA LEU A 242 3.70 12.33 -7.73
C LEU A 242 2.20 12.39 -7.41
N GLY A 243 1.77 13.21 -6.46
CA GLY A 243 0.37 13.44 -6.12
C GLY A 243 -0.29 12.33 -5.28
N VAL A 244 0.50 11.40 -4.72
CA VAL A 244 -0.05 10.33 -3.87
C VAL A 244 -0.59 10.93 -2.56
N PRO A 245 -1.86 10.70 -2.21
CA PRO A 245 -2.45 11.25 -1.01
C PRO A 245 -1.75 10.72 0.26
N ARG A 246 -1.19 11.60 1.09
CA ARG A 246 -0.44 11.22 2.31
C ARG A 246 -1.21 10.30 3.23
N ARG A 247 -2.54 10.44 3.32
CA ARG A 247 -3.41 9.58 4.13
C ARG A 247 -3.46 8.12 3.67
N GLN A 248 -3.02 7.84 2.44
CA GLN A 248 -2.95 6.50 1.85
C GLN A 248 -1.54 5.89 1.92
N VAL A 249 -0.53 6.65 2.34
CA VAL A 249 0.85 6.19 2.47
C VAL A 249 1.10 5.60 3.85
N VAL A 250 1.70 4.42 3.89
CA VAL A 250 2.17 3.71 5.10
C VAL A 250 3.67 3.43 4.94
N ILE A 251 4.46 3.56 6.00
CA ILE A 251 5.91 3.32 6.04
C ILE A 251 6.28 2.44 7.23
#